data_ac10bb0dc7df200f1295851c7bec094e
#
_entry.id   ac10bb0dc7df200f1295851c7bec094e
#
_cell.length_a   1.000
_cell.length_b   1.000
_cell.length_c   1.000
_cell.angle_alpha   90.00
_cell.angle_beta   90.00
_cell.angle_gamma   90.00
#
_symmetry.space_group_name_H-M   'P 1'
#
loop_
_entity.id
_entity.type
_entity.pdbx_description
1 polymer ?
#
loop_
_entity_poly.entity_id
_entity_poly.type
_entity_poly.pdbx_seq_one_letter_code
_entity_poly.pdbx_strand_id
1 'polypeptide(L)'
;MILYLSIIFVGMALLTAADLIFAAPHFGFGFWFALGGVSLNVVLAIAVDGLFAFLIRRMPAKWFSHDKKIFQVSAREKKFYETLKIRKWKDKIPELGQFTAFRKNKIADPKNNEYLTRYMLEACYGEVIHFVCIFVGFFIIFCMPLKYWLCFGLPVAIVNLSLIH
;
A
#
# COMPACT_ATOMS: atom_id res chain seq x y z
N MET A 1 -8.68 12.27 8.95
CA MET A 1 -9.68 11.76 7.98
C MET A 1 -9.74 12.62 6.72
N ILE A 2 -10.00 13.92 6.81
CA ILE A 2 -10.10 14.81 5.63
C ILE A 2 -8.86 14.75 4.73
N LEU A 3 -7.65 14.90 5.26
CA LEU A 3 -6.42 14.81 4.50
C LEU A 3 -6.28 13.49 3.72
N TYR A 4 -6.63 12.37 4.36
CA TYR A 4 -6.56 11.05 3.73
C TYR A 4 -7.55 10.93 2.55
N LEU A 5 -8.80 11.36 2.75
CA LEU A 5 -9.79 11.40 1.68
C LEU A 5 -9.38 12.33 0.55
N SER A 6 -8.80 13.49 0.88
CA SER A 6 -8.29 14.43 -0.13
C SER A 6 -7.19 13.79 -0.98
N ILE A 7 -6.26 13.04 -0.38
CA ILE A 7 -5.21 12.34 -1.12
C ILE A 7 -5.80 11.28 -2.06
N ILE A 8 -6.80 10.52 -1.60
CA ILE A 8 -7.49 9.53 -2.44
C ILE A 8 -8.15 10.23 -3.63
N PHE A 9 -8.96 11.27 -3.40
CA PHE A 9 -9.67 11.96 -4.48
C PHE A 9 -8.72 12.66 -5.46
N VAL A 10 -7.68 13.32 -4.97
CA VAL A 10 -6.65 13.91 -5.83
C VAL A 10 -5.92 12.84 -6.63
N GLY A 11 -5.54 11.73 -6.00
CA GLY A 11 -4.94 10.58 -6.66
C GLY A 11 -5.84 10.00 -7.75
N MET A 12 -7.13 9.81 -7.47
CA MET A 12 -8.10 9.35 -8.47
C MET A 12 -8.23 10.33 -9.64
N ALA A 13 -8.28 11.64 -9.38
CA ALA A 13 -8.35 12.64 -10.42
C ALA A 13 -7.10 12.63 -11.31
N LEU A 14 -5.91 12.55 -10.71
CA LEU A 14 -4.64 12.48 -11.44
C LEU A 14 -4.53 11.20 -12.27
N LEU A 15 -4.91 10.04 -11.72
CA LEU A 15 -4.90 8.77 -12.46
C LEU A 15 -5.90 8.79 -13.61
N THR A 16 -7.12 9.30 -13.37
CA THR A 16 -8.13 9.46 -14.44
C THR A 16 -7.62 10.37 -15.55
N ALA A 17 -7.00 11.49 -15.21
CA ALA A 17 -6.41 12.39 -16.20
C ALA A 17 -5.26 11.71 -16.97
N ALA A 18 -4.37 10.99 -16.30
CA ALA A 18 -3.29 10.24 -16.94
C ALA A 18 -3.83 9.17 -17.89
N ASP A 19 -4.85 8.42 -17.48
CA ASP A 19 -5.50 7.42 -18.34
C ASP A 19 -6.15 8.05 -19.58
N LEU A 20 -6.76 9.22 -19.46
CA LEU A 20 -7.35 9.93 -20.59
C LEU A 20 -6.29 10.45 -21.56
N ILE A 21 -5.15 10.90 -21.05
CA ILE A 21 -4.07 11.47 -21.88
C ILE A 21 -3.28 10.37 -22.57
N PHE A 22 -2.90 9.31 -21.83
CA PHE A 22 -1.95 8.32 -22.31
C PHE A 22 -2.59 7.02 -22.79
N ALA A 23 -3.66 6.56 -22.14
CA ALA A 23 -4.26 5.27 -22.42
C ALA A 23 -5.49 5.35 -23.34
N ALA A 24 -6.35 6.31 -23.16
CA ALA A 24 -7.59 6.45 -23.93
C ALA A 24 -7.36 6.54 -25.45
N PRO A 25 -6.32 7.24 -25.97
CA PRO A 25 -6.05 7.27 -27.40
C PRO A 25 -5.70 5.89 -28.00
N HIS A 26 -5.11 5.01 -27.20
CA HIS A 26 -4.70 3.67 -27.64
C HIS A 26 -5.79 2.62 -27.48
N PHE A 27 -6.63 2.76 -26.46
CA PHE A 27 -7.64 1.75 -26.11
C PHE A 27 -9.07 2.15 -26.47
N GLY A 28 -9.30 3.40 -26.88
CA GLY A 28 -10.59 3.87 -27.39
C GLY A 28 -11.67 4.01 -26.30
N PHE A 29 -11.30 4.38 -25.07
CA PHE A 29 -12.27 4.61 -24.01
C PHE A 29 -12.42 6.09 -23.67
N GLY A 30 -13.59 6.47 -23.09
CA GLY A 30 -13.90 7.84 -22.71
C GLY A 30 -13.78 8.09 -21.21
N PHE A 31 -14.10 9.35 -20.82
CA PHE A 31 -14.00 9.83 -19.44
C PHE A 31 -14.70 8.94 -18.42
N TRP A 32 -15.94 8.54 -18.68
CA TRP A 32 -16.72 7.75 -17.71
C TRP A 32 -16.15 6.35 -17.51
N PHE A 33 -15.55 5.76 -18.53
CA PHE A 33 -14.89 4.48 -18.41
C PHE A 33 -13.59 4.60 -17.58
N ALA A 34 -12.78 5.64 -17.82
CA ALA A 34 -11.56 5.90 -17.06
C ALA A 34 -11.90 6.15 -15.58
N LEU A 35 -12.84 7.04 -15.30
CA LEU A 35 -13.27 7.35 -13.93
C LEU A 35 -13.84 6.12 -13.21
N GLY A 36 -14.70 5.34 -13.91
CA GLY A 36 -15.26 4.10 -13.38
C GLY A 36 -14.19 3.05 -13.08
N GLY A 37 -13.21 2.88 -13.97
CA GLY A 37 -12.09 1.95 -13.81
C GLY A 37 -11.19 2.33 -12.63
N VAL A 38 -10.82 3.60 -12.52
CA VAL A 38 -10.02 4.11 -11.38
C VAL A 38 -10.80 3.95 -10.07
N SER A 39 -12.09 4.29 -10.05
CA SER A 39 -12.94 4.16 -8.85
C SER A 39 -13.07 2.71 -8.40
N LEU A 40 -13.35 1.80 -9.34
CA LEU A 40 -13.43 0.35 -9.08
C LEU A 40 -12.10 -0.17 -8.51
N ASN A 41 -10.99 0.24 -9.10
CA ASN A 41 -9.67 -0.18 -8.64
C ASN A 41 -9.36 0.29 -7.21
N VAL A 42 -9.71 1.53 -6.86
CA VAL A 42 -9.55 2.06 -5.50
C VAL A 42 -10.42 1.29 -4.50
N VAL A 43 -11.69 1.00 -4.85
CA VAL A 43 -12.58 0.21 -3.99
C VAL A 43 -12.05 -1.21 -3.79
N LEU A 44 -11.61 -1.88 -4.86
CA LEU A 44 -11.01 -3.21 -4.80
C LEU A 44 -9.74 -3.20 -3.96
N ALA A 45 -8.85 -2.21 -4.16
CA ALA A 45 -7.63 -2.09 -3.38
C ALA A 45 -7.93 -1.97 -1.88
N ILE A 46 -8.84 -1.08 -1.48
CA ILE A 46 -9.22 -0.91 -0.07
C ILE A 46 -9.86 -2.18 0.50
N ALA A 47 -10.78 -2.80 -0.24
CA ALA A 47 -11.49 -4.00 0.22
C ALA A 47 -10.54 -5.20 0.39
N VAL A 48 -9.65 -5.42 -0.59
CA VAL A 48 -8.71 -6.54 -0.58
C VAL A 48 -7.60 -6.32 0.44
N ASP A 49 -7.07 -5.09 0.54
CA ASP A 49 -6.11 -4.68 1.58
C ASP A 49 -6.69 -4.93 2.98
N GLY A 50 -7.92 -4.50 3.23
CA GLY A 50 -8.63 -4.72 4.49
C GLY A 50 -8.83 -6.21 4.79
N LEU A 51 -9.21 -7.00 3.79
CA LEU A 51 -9.38 -8.45 3.93
C LEU A 51 -8.07 -9.14 4.27
N PHE A 52 -6.98 -8.86 3.55
CA PHE A 52 -5.67 -9.43 3.84
C PHE A 52 -5.13 -8.97 5.19
N ALA A 53 -5.30 -7.70 5.55
CA ALA A 53 -4.93 -7.20 6.87
C ALA A 53 -5.64 -7.96 8.00
N PHE A 54 -6.93 -8.25 7.82
CA PHE A 54 -7.71 -9.04 8.76
C PHE A 54 -7.24 -10.49 8.84
N LEU A 55 -7.03 -11.16 7.71
CA LEU A 55 -6.59 -12.55 7.64
C LEU A 55 -5.18 -12.73 8.21
N ILE A 56 -4.24 -11.88 7.81
CA ILE A 56 -2.84 -11.95 8.24
C ILE A 56 -2.72 -11.76 9.77
N ARG A 57 -3.48 -10.83 10.35
CA ARG A 57 -3.48 -10.63 11.81
C ARG A 57 -4.09 -11.78 12.61
N ARG A 58 -4.83 -12.69 11.97
CA ARG A 58 -5.35 -13.93 12.59
C ARG A 58 -4.38 -15.11 12.51
N MET A 59 -3.33 -14.98 11.70
CA MET A 59 -2.31 -16.01 11.60
C MET A 59 -1.43 -16.05 12.87
N PRO A 60 -0.80 -17.19 13.18
CA PRO A 60 0.06 -17.32 14.36
C PRO A 60 1.22 -16.32 14.33
N ALA A 61 1.39 -15.53 15.40
CA ALA A 61 2.41 -14.49 15.51
C ALA A 61 3.85 -15.04 15.27
N LYS A 62 4.09 -16.31 15.59
CA LYS A 62 5.39 -16.98 15.32
C LYS A 62 5.79 -16.97 13.84
N TRP A 63 4.86 -16.76 12.92
CA TRP A 63 5.16 -16.67 11.49
C TRP A 63 5.74 -15.31 11.10
N PHE A 64 5.53 -14.30 11.92
CA PHE A 64 5.90 -12.89 11.69
C PHE A 64 6.99 -12.41 12.67
N SER A 65 7.85 -13.34 13.14
CA SER A 65 8.98 -12.96 13.99
C SER A 65 9.99 -12.13 13.20
N HIS A 66 10.38 -11.00 13.77
CA HIS A 66 11.39 -10.08 13.22
C HIS A 66 12.78 -10.72 13.06
N ASP A 67 13.05 -11.84 13.74
CA ASP A 67 14.31 -12.59 13.61
C ASP A 67 14.43 -13.31 12.26
N LYS A 68 13.33 -13.48 11.55
CA LYS A 68 13.35 -14.15 10.25
C LYS A 68 14.04 -13.28 9.21
N LYS A 69 14.88 -13.92 8.37
CA LYS A 69 15.65 -13.23 7.31
C LYS A 69 14.80 -12.37 6.37
N ILE A 70 13.53 -12.76 6.15
CA ILE A 70 12.61 -12.02 5.28
C ILE A 70 12.28 -10.63 5.81
N PHE A 71 12.34 -10.42 7.14
CA PHE A 71 12.07 -9.14 7.78
C PHE A 71 13.35 -8.37 8.14
N GLN A 72 14.52 -8.89 7.80
CA GLN A 72 15.79 -8.24 8.10
C GLN A 72 16.23 -7.37 6.93
N VAL A 73 16.40 -6.08 7.21
CA VAL A 73 16.87 -5.11 6.21
C VAL A 73 18.36 -5.34 5.94
N SER A 74 18.71 -5.61 4.69
CA SER A 74 20.10 -5.79 4.27
C SER A 74 20.87 -4.47 4.28
N ALA A 75 22.23 -4.55 4.34
CA ALA A 75 23.08 -3.37 4.27
C ALA A 75 22.90 -2.58 2.95
N ARG A 76 22.59 -3.27 1.85
CA ARG A 76 22.32 -2.64 0.54
C ARG A 76 21.00 -1.85 0.57
N GLU A 77 19.94 -2.43 1.12
CA GLU A 77 18.64 -1.76 1.30
C GLU A 77 18.77 -0.55 2.20
N LYS A 78 19.47 -0.68 3.33
CA LYS A 78 19.73 0.45 4.22
C LYS A 78 20.38 1.62 3.49
N LYS A 79 21.42 1.36 2.69
CA LYS A 79 22.10 2.38 1.87
C LYS A 79 21.16 2.99 0.82
N PHE A 80 20.31 2.17 0.20
CA PHE A 80 19.29 2.65 -0.75
C PHE A 80 18.30 3.60 -0.09
N TYR A 81 17.77 3.26 1.10
CA TYR A 81 16.86 4.12 1.87
C TYR A 81 17.52 5.41 2.35
N GLU A 82 18.79 5.36 2.71
CA GLU A 82 19.57 6.56 3.04
C GLU A 82 19.72 7.49 1.82
N THR A 83 19.96 6.93 0.63
CA THR A 83 20.03 7.67 -0.65
C THR A 83 18.71 8.33 -0.97
N LEU A 84 17.59 7.65 -0.78
CA LEU A 84 16.24 8.18 -0.98
C LEU A 84 15.81 9.16 0.12
N LYS A 85 16.61 9.34 1.17
CA LYS A 85 16.33 10.22 2.31
C LYS A 85 14.95 9.92 2.95
N ILE A 86 14.57 8.64 3.01
CA ILE A 86 13.23 8.19 3.45
C ILE A 86 12.86 8.78 4.81
N ARG A 87 13.79 8.90 5.75
CA ARG A 87 13.57 9.50 7.07
C ARG A 87 13.01 10.93 7.04
N LYS A 88 13.24 11.68 5.92
CA LYS A 88 12.78 13.08 5.80
C LYS A 88 11.32 13.21 5.40
N TRP A 89 10.76 12.19 4.75
CA TRP A 89 9.42 12.30 4.17
C TRP A 89 8.45 11.17 4.57
N LYS A 90 8.93 10.03 5.10
CA LYS A 90 8.07 8.91 5.50
C LYS A 90 6.94 9.31 6.44
N ASP A 91 7.23 10.18 7.41
CA ASP A 91 6.24 10.61 8.42
C ASP A 91 5.17 11.55 7.84
N LYS A 92 5.36 12.01 6.58
CA LYS A 92 4.38 12.83 5.87
C LYS A 92 3.37 11.98 5.08
N ILE A 93 3.65 10.69 4.90
CA ILE A 93 2.72 9.77 4.24
C ILE A 93 1.64 9.38 5.25
N PRO A 94 0.35 9.65 4.95
CA PRO A 94 -0.72 9.25 5.83
C PRO A 94 -0.89 7.73 5.78
N GLU A 95 -0.78 7.09 6.94
CA GLU A 95 -1.03 5.66 7.11
C GLU A 95 -2.43 5.42 7.67
N LEU A 96 -3.12 4.40 7.17
CA LEU A 96 -4.40 3.93 7.75
C LEU A 96 -4.23 3.48 9.21
N GLY A 97 -3.03 3.05 9.59
CA GLY A 97 -2.69 2.74 10.99
C GLY A 97 -2.88 3.89 11.97
N GLN A 98 -2.94 5.15 11.49
CA GLN A 98 -3.24 6.30 12.34
C GLN A 98 -4.64 6.26 12.94
N PHE A 99 -5.56 5.50 12.34
CA PHE A 99 -6.93 5.30 12.82
C PHE A 99 -7.06 4.11 13.76
N THR A 100 -6.01 3.32 13.95
CA THR A 100 -5.96 2.22 14.91
C THR A 100 -5.43 2.72 16.25
N ALA A 101 -5.69 1.96 17.33
CA ALA A 101 -5.15 2.27 18.66
C ALA A 101 -3.62 2.19 18.71
N PHE A 102 -2.97 1.66 17.69
CA PHE A 102 -1.53 1.46 17.63
C PHE A 102 -0.90 2.29 16.50
N ARG A 103 -0.18 3.36 16.87
CA ARG A 103 0.49 4.25 15.91
C ARG A 103 1.92 3.77 15.65
N LYS A 104 2.29 3.58 14.37
CA LYS A 104 3.63 3.12 13.96
C LYS A 104 4.60 4.27 13.66
N ASN A 105 4.10 5.46 13.39
CA ASN A 105 4.92 6.61 13.01
C ASN A 105 5.79 7.16 14.14
N LYS A 106 5.50 6.80 15.41
CA LYS A 106 6.29 7.22 16.56
C LYS A 106 6.31 6.11 17.63
N ILE A 107 7.51 5.75 18.07
CA ILE A 107 7.67 4.84 19.21
C ILE A 107 7.28 5.61 20.47
N ALA A 108 6.15 5.23 21.07
CA ALA A 108 5.59 5.92 22.23
C ALA A 108 6.33 5.56 23.53
N ASP A 109 6.76 4.31 23.67
CA ASP A 109 7.46 3.81 24.85
C ASP A 109 8.69 2.96 24.50
N PRO A 110 9.84 3.61 24.24
CA PRO A 110 11.06 2.94 23.82
C PRO A 110 11.74 2.09 24.93
N LYS A 111 11.31 2.20 26.16
CA LYS A 111 11.86 1.43 27.30
C LYS A 111 11.04 0.19 27.65
N ASN A 112 9.86 0.05 27.09
CA ASN A 112 8.97 -1.07 27.35
C ASN A 112 9.20 -2.18 26.30
N ASN A 113 9.78 -3.30 26.72
CA ASN A 113 10.10 -4.43 25.83
C ASN A 113 8.84 -5.07 25.24
N GLU A 114 7.74 -5.14 25.99
CA GLU A 114 6.48 -5.69 25.49
C GLU A 114 5.90 -4.81 24.39
N TYR A 115 5.91 -3.49 24.60
CA TYR A 115 5.50 -2.52 23.57
C TYR A 115 6.38 -2.63 22.30
N LEU A 116 7.70 -2.72 22.46
CA LEU A 116 8.62 -2.85 21.33
C LEU A 116 8.41 -4.16 20.57
N THR A 117 8.18 -5.26 21.26
CA THR A 117 7.87 -6.56 20.63
C THR A 117 6.60 -6.48 19.83
N ARG A 118 5.56 -5.87 20.38
CA ARG A 118 4.31 -5.63 19.64
C ARG A 118 4.51 -4.71 18.45
N TYR A 119 5.31 -3.65 18.61
CA TYR A 119 5.63 -2.72 17.54
C TYR A 119 6.30 -3.43 16.36
N MET A 120 7.32 -4.27 16.64
CA MET A 120 8.01 -5.06 15.60
C MET A 120 7.06 -6.05 14.93
N LEU A 121 6.20 -6.72 15.67
CA LEU A 121 5.22 -7.65 15.12
C LEU A 121 4.24 -6.94 14.17
N GLU A 122 3.72 -5.78 14.56
CA GLU A 122 2.83 -4.97 13.72
C GLU A 122 3.55 -4.43 12.47
N ALA A 123 4.86 -4.15 12.55
CA ALA A 123 5.66 -3.80 11.39
C ALA A 123 5.75 -4.99 10.41
N CYS A 124 6.06 -6.19 10.89
CA CYS A 124 6.12 -7.40 10.07
C CYS A 124 4.76 -7.73 9.42
N TYR A 125 3.66 -7.54 10.13
CA TYR A 125 2.32 -7.66 9.53
C TYR A 125 2.13 -6.67 8.39
N GLY A 126 2.52 -5.41 8.59
CA GLY A 126 2.43 -4.38 7.56
C GLY A 126 3.20 -4.75 6.29
N GLU A 127 4.44 -5.23 6.43
CA GLU A 127 5.24 -5.69 5.30
C GLU A 127 4.56 -6.80 4.49
N VAL A 128 4.09 -7.84 5.17
CA VAL A 128 3.44 -8.97 4.48
C VAL A 128 2.14 -8.53 3.83
N ILE A 129 1.35 -7.66 4.49
CA ILE A 129 0.12 -7.10 3.90
C ILE A 129 0.46 -6.37 2.60
N HIS A 130 1.39 -5.42 2.63
CA HIS A 130 1.75 -4.66 1.43
C HIS A 130 2.37 -5.52 0.34
N PHE A 131 3.19 -6.52 0.72
CA PHE A 131 3.73 -7.48 -0.23
C PHE A 131 2.62 -8.26 -0.95
N VAL A 132 1.64 -8.77 -0.23
CA VAL A 132 0.49 -9.47 -0.83
C VAL A 132 -0.34 -8.49 -1.67
N CYS A 133 -0.51 -7.26 -1.21
CA CYS A 133 -1.31 -6.24 -1.88
C CYS A 133 -0.66 -5.67 -3.15
N ILE A 134 0.64 -5.95 -3.44
CA ILE A 134 1.20 -5.72 -4.78
C ILE A 134 0.37 -6.45 -5.85
N PHE A 135 -0.13 -7.62 -5.51
CA PHE A 135 -0.91 -8.45 -6.44
C PHE A 135 -2.39 -8.04 -6.53
N VAL A 136 -2.86 -7.13 -5.67
CA VAL A 136 -4.27 -6.68 -5.68
C VAL A 136 -4.66 -6.11 -7.04
N GLY A 137 -3.75 -5.39 -7.71
CA GLY A 137 -3.99 -4.86 -9.04
C GLY A 137 -4.36 -5.93 -10.08
N PHE A 138 -3.96 -7.18 -9.87
CA PHE A 138 -4.35 -8.27 -10.75
C PHE A 138 -5.82 -8.65 -10.62
N PHE A 139 -6.46 -8.38 -9.49
CA PHE A 139 -7.89 -8.70 -9.30
C PHE A 139 -8.80 -7.91 -10.24
N ILE A 140 -8.33 -6.80 -10.81
CA ILE A 140 -9.10 -6.03 -11.78
C ILE A 140 -9.37 -6.84 -13.07
N ILE A 141 -8.56 -7.86 -13.39
CA ILE A 141 -8.78 -8.73 -14.55
C ILE A 141 -10.10 -9.50 -14.47
N PHE A 142 -10.65 -9.72 -13.28
CA PHE A 142 -11.94 -10.36 -13.11
C PHE A 142 -13.12 -9.43 -13.46
N CYS A 143 -12.86 -8.13 -13.47
CA CYS A 143 -13.88 -7.10 -13.75
C CYS A 143 -13.67 -6.44 -15.11
N MET A 144 -12.44 -6.48 -15.65
CA MET A 144 -12.07 -5.81 -16.90
C MET A 144 -11.11 -6.68 -17.73
N PRO A 145 -11.09 -6.52 -19.07
CA PRO A 145 -10.11 -7.19 -19.93
C PRO A 145 -8.66 -6.89 -19.51
N LEU A 146 -7.78 -7.89 -19.62
CA LEU A 146 -6.37 -7.81 -19.21
C LEU A 146 -5.62 -6.62 -19.83
N LYS A 147 -6.01 -6.20 -21.04
CA LYS A 147 -5.39 -5.05 -21.73
C LYS A 147 -5.44 -3.75 -20.90
N TYR A 148 -6.41 -3.61 -19.98
CA TYR A 148 -6.54 -2.43 -19.13
C TYR A 148 -5.74 -2.54 -17.81
N TRP A 149 -5.07 -3.66 -17.57
CA TRP A 149 -4.29 -3.85 -16.33
C TRP A 149 -3.20 -2.79 -16.15
N LEU A 150 -2.53 -2.39 -17.24
CA LEU A 150 -1.50 -1.35 -17.18
C LEU A 150 -2.05 -0.01 -16.71
N CYS A 151 -3.29 0.32 -17.06
CA CYS A 151 -3.92 1.58 -16.68
C CYS A 151 -4.40 1.58 -15.21
N PHE A 152 -4.99 0.49 -14.78
CA PHE A 152 -5.69 0.45 -13.50
C PHE A 152 -5.01 -0.41 -12.43
N GLY A 153 -4.37 -1.51 -12.79
CA GLY A 153 -3.75 -2.45 -11.87
C GLY A 153 -2.32 -2.07 -11.49
N LEU A 154 -1.51 -1.66 -12.46
CA LEU A 154 -0.11 -1.30 -12.23
C LEU A 154 0.08 -0.17 -11.20
N PRO A 155 -0.71 0.93 -11.20
CA PRO A 155 -0.60 1.97 -10.19
C PRO A 155 -0.77 1.44 -8.76
N VAL A 156 -1.70 0.50 -8.52
CA VAL A 156 -1.91 -0.13 -7.21
C VAL A 156 -0.69 -0.93 -6.78
N ALA A 157 -0.11 -1.70 -7.70
CA ALA A 157 1.11 -2.46 -7.43
C ALA A 157 2.29 -1.55 -7.05
N ILE A 158 2.47 -0.41 -7.75
CA ILE A 158 3.53 0.56 -7.45
C ILE A 158 3.32 1.20 -6.08
N VAL A 159 2.09 1.59 -5.73
CA VAL A 159 1.78 2.17 -4.42
C VAL A 159 2.11 1.18 -3.32
N ASN A 160 1.64 -0.08 -3.42
CA ASN A 160 1.93 -1.09 -2.41
C ASN A 160 3.43 -1.39 -2.30
N LEU A 161 4.15 -1.48 -3.43
CA LEU A 161 5.61 -1.65 -3.43
C LEU A 161 6.32 -0.53 -2.67
N SER A 162 5.84 0.71 -2.78
CA SER A 162 6.43 1.86 -2.08
C SER A 162 6.20 1.85 -0.56
N LEU A 163 5.24 1.06 -0.07
CA LEU A 163 4.88 0.94 1.34
C LEU A 163 5.58 -0.24 2.06
N ILE A 164 6.27 -1.12 1.32
CA ILE A 164 7.09 -2.20 1.89
C ILE A 164 8.35 -1.59 2.51
N HIS A 165 8.71 -2.08 3.71
CA HIS A 165 9.83 -1.58 4.51
C HIS A 165 9.71 -0.10 4.86
#